data_e3f7d93aec6229505292503a584144cd
#
_entry.id   e3f7d93aec6229505292503a584144cd
#
_cell.length_a   1.000
_cell.length_b   1.000
_cell.length_c   1.000
_cell.angle_alpha   90.00
_cell.angle_beta   90.00
_cell.angle_gamma   90.00
#
_symmetry.space_group_name_H-M   'P 1'
#
loop_
_entity.id
_entity.type
_entity.pdbx_description
1 polymer ?
#
loop_
_entity_poly.entity_id
_entity_poly.type
_entity_poly.pdbx_seq_one_letter_code
_entity_poly.pdbx_strand_id
1 'polypeptide(L)'
;MKLKRFVLSGSILLCLIADAQEIFIYDEQSSIEGNYGEGGSVIQPAQPMGQSFTPELSSVGFIRLYISDDSVGYVGGNVYVKLLANSITGTLLGQSQSVLIPTGGFAQPVNFLFTTPVSVTSGVTYYFQPIANNNTLAVAGDLGGADYSYLGGTAFFNGAPVANEDLWFREGIYTTPEPSALWLVLFGSGVWFSFRRKNLLRPPSQSKTAA
;
A
#
# COMPACT_ATOMS: atom_id res chain seq x y z
N MET A 1 -10.75 32.97 -57.71
CA MET A 1 -10.47 32.94 -56.26
C MET A 1 -10.85 31.56 -55.72
N LYS A 2 -9.89 30.63 -55.49
CA LYS A 2 -10.18 29.26 -55.06
C LYS A 2 -9.88 29.18 -53.57
N LEU A 3 -10.94 29.00 -52.75
CA LEU A 3 -10.89 28.85 -51.30
C LEU A 3 -10.36 27.44 -50.97
N LYS A 4 -9.15 27.32 -50.42
CA LYS A 4 -8.61 26.05 -49.92
C LYS A 4 -9.23 25.79 -48.54
N ARG A 5 -10.09 24.77 -48.44
CA ARG A 5 -10.60 24.26 -47.17
C ARG A 5 -9.47 23.57 -46.41
N PHE A 6 -9.06 24.16 -45.28
CA PHE A 6 -8.20 23.53 -44.29
C PHE A 6 -9.07 22.63 -43.42
N VAL A 7 -8.97 21.32 -43.61
CA VAL A 7 -9.55 20.34 -42.69
C VAL A 7 -8.57 20.17 -41.53
N LEU A 8 -8.89 20.81 -40.42
CA LEU A 8 -8.16 20.63 -39.16
C LEU A 8 -8.65 19.32 -38.51
N SER A 9 -7.93 18.21 -38.75
CA SER A 9 -8.21 16.92 -38.13
C SER A 9 -7.72 16.97 -36.70
N GLY A 10 -8.59 17.34 -35.76
CA GLY A 10 -8.34 17.32 -34.33
C GLY A 10 -8.40 15.89 -33.82
N SER A 11 -7.26 15.23 -33.67
CA SER A 11 -7.16 13.97 -32.96
C SER A 11 -7.37 14.22 -31.46
N ILE A 12 -8.56 13.93 -30.96
CA ILE A 12 -8.83 13.90 -29.53
C ILE A 12 -8.07 12.68 -28.96
N LEU A 13 -6.95 12.96 -28.29
CA LEU A 13 -6.18 11.97 -27.57
C LEU A 13 -6.92 11.65 -26.27
N LEU A 14 -7.75 10.60 -26.27
CA LEU A 14 -8.38 10.09 -25.07
C LEU A 14 -7.28 9.39 -24.25
N CYS A 15 -6.71 10.07 -23.26
CA CYS A 15 -5.85 9.46 -22.25
C CYS A 15 -6.74 8.60 -21.34
N LEU A 16 -6.83 7.30 -21.62
CA LEU A 16 -7.32 6.32 -20.67
C LEU A 16 -6.23 6.17 -19.60
N ILE A 17 -6.43 6.81 -18.48
CA ILE A 17 -5.64 6.56 -17.27
C ILE A 17 -6.11 5.18 -16.80
N ALA A 18 -5.33 4.13 -17.06
CA ALA A 18 -5.50 2.85 -16.42
C ALA A 18 -4.97 3.02 -14.99
N ASP A 19 -5.85 3.11 -14.03
CA ASP A 19 -5.47 3.03 -12.61
C ASP A 19 -4.83 1.66 -12.39
N ALA A 20 -3.56 1.66 -12.06
CA ALA A 20 -2.84 0.46 -11.66
C ALA A 20 -3.34 0.09 -10.25
N GLN A 21 -4.22 -0.89 -10.17
CA GLN A 21 -4.73 -1.37 -8.90
C GLN A 21 -3.66 -2.19 -8.18
N GLU A 22 -3.34 -1.82 -6.94
CA GLU A 22 -2.46 -2.61 -6.07
C GLU A 22 -3.07 -3.99 -5.81
N ILE A 23 -2.25 -5.04 -5.94
CA ILE A 23 -2.64 -6.42 -5.64
C ILE A 23 -1.95 -6.81 -4.34
N PHE A 24 -2.74 -7.17 -3.33
CA PHE A 24 -2.28 -7.67 -2.03
C PHE A 24 -2.28 -9.18 -2.03
N ILE A 25 -1.15 -9.78 -1.69
CA ILE A 25 -0.97 -11.23 -1.49
C ILE A 25 -0.78 -11.40 0.02
N TYR A 26 -1.77 -12.00 0.66
CA TYR A 26 -1.74 -12.28 2.11
C TYR A 26 -0.89 -13.52 2.38
N ASP A 27 -0.09 -13.45 3.43
CA ASP A 27 0.73 -14.54 3.96
C ASP A 27 0.12 -15.03 5.27
N GLU A 28 0.20 -14.21 6.33
CA GLU A 28 -0.34 -14.53 7.63
C GLU A 28 -1.49 -13.59 8.01
N GLN A 29 -2.44 -14.11 8.78
CA GLN A 29 -3.60 -13.35 9.22
C GLN A 29 -4.24 -13.96 10.47
N SER A 30 -4.73 -13.11 11.38
CA SER A 30 -5.53 -13.54 12.55
C SER A 30 -7.02 -13.68 12.21
N SER A 31 -7.50 -13.01 11.17
CA SER A 31 -8.94 -12.87 10.91
C SER A 31 -9.24 -12.73 9.41
N ILE A 32 -10.48 -12.94 9.04
CA ILE A 32 -11.00 -12.69 7.68
C ILE A 32 -11.52 -11.27 7.54
N GLU A 33 -11.59 -10.78 6.30
CA GLU A 33 -12.19 -9.47 5.98
C GLU A 33 -13.66 -9.44 6.39
N GLY A 34 -14.07 -8.36 7.04
CA GLY A 34 -15.44 -8.19 7.52
C GLY A 34 -15.68 -8.68 8.96
N ASN A 35 -14.75 -9.39 9.55
CA ASN A 35 -14.76 -9.72 10.97
C ASN A 35 -13.75 -8.83 11.71
N TYR A 36 -14.21 -7.81 12.42
CA TYR A 36 -13.34 -6.77 13.01
C TYR A 36 -13.17 -6.88 14.52
N GLY A 37 -13.74 -7.92 15.13
CA GLY A 37 -13.68 -8.14 16.57
C GLY A 37 -14.63 -7.28 17.38
N GLU A 38 -14.74 -7.64 18.65
CA GLU A 38 -15.62 -6.95 19.59
C GLU A 38 -14.86 -5.99 20.52
N GLY A 39 -13.58 -5.74 20.27
CA GLY A 39 -12.77 -4.92 21.13
C GLY A 39 -11.65 -4.21 20.42
N GLY A 40 -11.00 -3.33 21.15
CA GLY A 40 -9.82 -2.62 20.68
C GLY A 40 -9.04 -2.04 21.84
N SER A 41 -7.75 -1.84 21.63
CA SER A 41 -6.89 -1.18 22.62
C SER A 41 -6.32 0.10 22.03
N VAL A 42 -6.33 1.16 22.83
CA VAL A 42 -5.71 2.44 22.47
C VAL A 42 -4.20 2.25 22.33
N ILE A 43 -3.66 2.62 21.19
CA ILE A 43 -2.30 2.27 20.78
C ILE A 43 -1.25 2.83 21.73
N GLN A 44 -1.27 4.13 22.01
CA GLN A 44 -0.18 4.77 22.77
C GLN A 44 -0.14 4.41 24.25
N PRO A 45 -1.25 4.38 24.99
CA PRO A 45 -1.22 3.96 26.39
C PRO A 45 -0.81 2.51 26.62
N ALA A 46 -1.01 1.65 25.63
CA ALA A 46 -0.70 0.22 25.70
C ALA A 46 0.73 -0.14 25.22
N GLN A 47 1.57 0.86 24.92
CA GLN A 47 2.94 0.62 24.42
C GLN A 47 3.87 -0.02 25.47
N PRO A 48 4.79 -0.91 25.06
CA PRO A 48 4.94 -1.56 23.76
C PRO A 48 3.76 -2.49 23.45
N MET A 49 3.01 -2.16 22.39
CA MET A 49 1.84 -2.91 21.92
C MET A 49 2.10 -3.46 20.53
N GLY A 50 1.62 -4.66 20.24
CA GLY A 50 1.75 -5.25 18.91
C GLY A 50 1.40 -6.72 18.88
N GLN A 51 1.89 -7.42 17.86
CA GLN A 51 1.63 -8.83 17.63
C GLN A 51 2.91 -9.52 17.17
N SER A 52 3.14 -10.74 17.64
CA SER A 52 4.11 -11.65 17.03
C SER A 52 3.46 -12.45 15.91
N PHE A 53 4.23 -12.75 14.86
CA PHE A 53 3.78 -13.57 13.74
C PHE A 53 4.95 -14.33 13.12
N THR A 54 4.64 -15.37 12.37
CA THR A 54 5.66 -16.27 11.78
C THR A 54 5.38 -16.41 10.30
N PRO A 55 6.00 -15.56 9.43
CA PRO A 55 5.72 -15.52 8.00
C PRO A 55 6.15 -16.80 7.28
N GLU A 56 5.41 -17.19 6.25
CA GLU A 56 5.82 -18.22 5.28
C GLU A 56 6.61 -17.62 4.12
N LEU A 57 6.35 -16.33 3.78
CA LEU A 57 7.07 -15.60 2.75
C LEU A 57 8.44 -15.11 3.27
N SER A 58 9.31 -14.75 2.35
CA SER A 58 10.67 -14.22 2.64
C SER A 58 10.73 -12.71 2.75
N SER A 59 9.60 -12.02 2.67
CA SER A 59 9.54 -10.56 2.83
C SER A 59 8.14 -10.11 3.26
N VAL A 60 8.09 -9.00 4.00
CA VAL A 60 6.87 -8.30 4.41
C VAL A 60 6.80 -6.98 3.66
N GLY A 61 5.80 -6.80 2.83
CA GLY A 61 5.55 -5.57 2.06
C GLY A 61 4.51 -4.68 2.72
N PHE A 62 3.57 -5.24 3.47
CA PHE A 62 2.55 -4.50 4.20
C PHE A 62 2.11 -5.24 5.46
N ILE A 63 1.54 -4.46 6.39
CA ILE A 63 0.75 -4.94 7.51
C ILE A 63 -0.58 -4.19 7.47
N ARG A 64 -1.69 -4.93 7.52
CA ARG A 64 -3.05 -4.39 7.53
C ARG A 64 -3.63 -4.56 8.91
N LEU A 65 -4.09 -3.48 9.50
CA LEU A 65 -4.72 -3.44 10.82
C LEU A 65 -6.08 -2.79 10.72
N TYR A 66 -7.00 -3.17 11.59
CA TYR A 66 -8.24 -2.43 11.77
C TYR A 66 -8.01 -1.31 12.77
N ILE A 67 -8.12 -0.08 12.32
CA ILE A 67 -7.91 1.12 13.14
C ILE A 67 -9.24 1.79 13.41
N SER A 68 -9.48 2.16 14.66
CA SER A 68 -10.62 2.99 15.06
C SER A 68 -10.16 4.26 15.77
N ASP A 69 -10.97 5.33 15.65
CA ASP A 69 -10.84 6.55 16.45
C ASP A 69 -12.03 6.59 17.42
N ASP A 70 -11.84 6.00 18.61
CA ASP A 70 -12.85 5.87 19.65
C ASP A 70 -12.90 7.08 20.60
N SER A 71 -12.17 8.15 20.27
CA SER A 71 -12.09 9.32 21.13
C SER A 71 -13.39 10.13 21.15
N VAL A 72 -13.66 10.72 22.32
CA VAL A 72 -14.66 11.79 22.41
C VAL A 72 -14.15 12.99 21.61
N GLY A 73 -14.80 13.26 20.46
CA GLY A 73 -14.40 14.33 19.56
C GLY A 73 -13.69 13.89 18.28
N TYR A 74 -13.35 12.61 18.13
CA TYR A 74 -12.82 12.00 16.90
C TYR A 74 -11.67 12.84 16.27
N VAL A 75 -10.56 12.92 16.99
CA VAL A 75 -9.46 13.84 16.64
C VAL A 75 -8.64 13.36 15.43
N GLY A 76 -8.69 12.07 15.13
CA GLY A 76 -7.84 11.45 14.10
C GLY A 76 -6.37 11.46 14.50
N GLY A 77 -5.47 11.23 13.54
CA GLY A 77 -4.03 11.28 13.78
C GLY A 77 -3.23 10.43 12.82
N ASN A 78 -1.91 10.39 13.04
CA ASN A 78 -1.03 9.59 12.23
C ASN A 78 -0.68 8.27 12.91
N VAL A 79 -0.71 7.18 12.14
CA VAL A 79 -0.28 5.85 12.56
C VAL A 79 0.77 5.33 11.58
N TYR A 80 1.76 4.63 12.08
CA TYR A 80 2.70 3.83 11.31
C TYR A 80 3.01 2.53 12.04
N VAL A 81 3.59 1.55 11.35
CA VAL A 81 3.93 0.25 11.92
C VAL A 81 5.43 0.02 11.85
N LYS A 82 6.03 -0.44 12.93
CA LYS A 82 7.40 -0.95 12.98
C LYS A 82 7.38 -2.47 12.82
N LEU A 83 8.33 -3.00 12.03
CA LEU A 83 8.65 -4.43 11.98
C LEU A 83 9.92 -4.69 12.76
N LEU A 84 9.88 -5.65 13.67
CA LEU A 84 10.92 -5.89 14.67
C LEU A 84 11.34 -7.37 14.65
N ALA A 85 12.61 -7.62 14.95
CA ALA A 85 13.14 -8.97 15.20
C ALA A 85 13.37 -9.21 16.69
N ASN A 86 13.35 -10.48 17.08
CA ASN A 86 13.68 -11.03 18.40
C ASN A 86 12.65 -10.77 19.50
N SER A 87 12.01 -9.60 19.56
CA SER A 87 10.99 -9.29 20.56
C SER A 87 10.16 -8.07 20.14
N ILE A 88 9.08 -7.79 20.86
CA ILE A 88 8.25 -6.59 20.66
C ILE A 88 9.01 -5.26 20.89
N THR A 89 10.13 -5.31 21.57
CA THR A 89 11.06 -4.17 21.76
C THR A 89 12.43 -4.42 21.13
N GLY A 90 12.51 -5.38 20.21
CA GLY A 90 13.75 -5.85 19.62
C GLY A 90 14.29 -4.95 18.50
N THR A 91 15.10 -5.54 17.65
CA THR A 91 15.78 -4.82 16.58
C THR A 91 14.79 -4.36 15.51
N LEU A 92 14.79 -3.06 15.19
CA LEU A 92 14.00 -2.51 14.10
C LEU A 92 14.54 -2.99 12.75
N LEU A 93 13.70 -3.67 11.98
CA LEU A 93 13.99 -4.12 10.60
C LEU A 93 13.48 -3.15 9.55
N GLY A 94 12.32 -2.53 9.81
CA GLY A 94 11.70 -1.57 8.91
C GLY A 94 10.54 -0.82 9.55
N GLN A 95 10.14 0.24 8.89
CA GLN A 95 9.01 1.08 9.29
C GLN A 95 8.15 1.34 8.07
N SER A 96 6.82 1.23 8.23
CA SER A 96 5.87 1.55 7.19
C SER A 96 5.80 3.05 6.92
N GLN A 97 5.18 3.41 5.82
CA GLN A 97 4.70 4.77 5.62
C GLN A 97 3.69 5.13 6.72
N SER A 98 3.65 6.42 7.06
CA SER A 98 2.67 6.95 8.02
C SER A 98 1.35 7.20 7.30
N VAL A 99 0.26 6.74 7.89
CA VAL A 99 -1.10 6.92 7.38
C VAL A 99 -1.85 7.90 8.25
N LEU A 100 -2.45 8.91 7.64
CA LEU A 100 -3.33 9.86 8.34
C LEU A 100 -4.71 9.21 8.51
N ILE A 101 -5.12 9.01 9.75
CA ILE A 101 -6.47 8.60 10.13
C ILE A 101 -7.32 9.87 10.25
N PRO A 102 -8.37 10.02 9.43
CA PRO A 102 -9.18 11.23 9.45
C PRO A 102 -10.00 11.37 10.74
N THR A 103 -10.39 12.59 11.05
CA THR A 103 -11.35 12.88 12.10
C THR A 103 -12.76 12.39 11.70
N GLY A 104 -13.66 12.17 12.66
CA GLY A 104 -15.06 11.90 12.36
C GLY A 104 -15.51 10.45 12.52
N GLY A 105 -14.91 9.71 13.43
CA GLY A 105 -15.34 8.33 13.75
C GLY A 105 -14.87 7.30 12.72
N PHE A 106 -13.62 7.39 12.36
CA PHE A 106 -12.97 6.41 11.50
C PHE A 106 -12.96 5.03 12.17
N ALA A 107 -13.36 3.99 11.45
CA ALA A 107 -13.29 2.60 11.91
C ALA A 107 -13.25 1.65 10.71
N GLN A 108 -12.04 1.28 10.26
CA GLN A 108 -11.88 0.39 9.09
C GLN A 108 -10.47 -0.19 8.98
N PRO A 109 -10.28 -1.22 8.13
CA PRO A 109 -8.96 -1.75 7.81
C PRO A 109 -8.07 -0.72 7.10
N VAL A 110 -6.82 -0.63 7.53
CA VAL A 110 -5.80 0.27 6.99
C VAL A 110 -4.56 -0.51 6.60
N ASN A 111 -4.04 -0.28 5.39
CA ASN A 111 -2.78 -0.86 4.93
C ASN A 111 -1.61 0.04 5.31
N PHE A 112 -0.66 -0.51 6.03
CA PHE A 112 0.61 0.12 6.37
C PHE A 112 1.70 -0.44 5.45
N LEU A 113 2.00 0.27 4.37
CA LEU A 113 2.91 -0.16 3.32
C LEU A 113 4.36 0.14 3.70
N PHE A 114 5.25 -0.82 3.50
CA PHE A 114 6.69 -0.59 3.55
C PHE A 114 7.16 -0.15 2.16
N THR A 115 7.81 0.99 2.05
CA THR A 115 8.28 1.55 0.76
C THR A 115 9.16 0.53 0.00
N THR A 116 9.93 -0.25 0.74
CA THR A 116 10.66 -1.41 0.24
C THR A 116 10.27 -2.60 1.11
N PRO A 117 9.85 -3.73 0.53
CA PRO A 117 9.57 -4.92 1.31
C PRO A 117 10.73 -5.29 2.22
N VAL A 118 10.43 -5.56 3.48
CA VAL A 118 11.42 -5.90 4.50
C VAL A 118 11.72 -7.39 4.40
N SER A 119 12.99 -7.74 4.20
CA SER A 119 13.40 -9.15 4.13
C SER A 119 13.26 -9.81 5.51
N VAL A 120 12.65 -10.98 5.52
CA VAL A 120 12.46 -11.84 6.68
C VAL A 120 12.86 -13.28 6.32
N THR A 121 12.97 -14.14 7.32
CA THR A 121 13.21 -15.57 7.11
C THR A 121 11.91 -16.33 7.39
N SER A 122 11.44 -17.10 6.43
CA SER A 122 10.27 -17.97 6.57
C SER A 122 10.41 -18.89 7.80
N GLY A 123 9.34 -19.02 8.56
CA GLY A 123 9.29 -19.85 9.78
C GLY A 123 9.99 -19.26 11.01
N VAL A 124 10.49 -18.02 10.94
CA VAL A 124 11.07 -17.30 12.08
C VAL A 124 10.07 -16.29 12.60
N THR A 125 9.91 -16.20 13.92
CA THR A 125 8.97 -15.26 14.55
C THR A 125 9.50 -13.83 14.51
N TYR A 126 8.64 -12.93 14.02
CA TYR A 126 8.83 -11.48 13.99
C TYR A 126 7.72 -10.79 14.77
N TYR A 127 7.83 -9.47 14.92
CA TYR A 127 6.90 -8.66 15.70
C TYR A 127 6.57 -7.40 14.92
N PHE A 128 5.31 -7.01 14.93
CA PHE A 128 4.95 -5.67 14.48
C PHE A 128 4.39 -4.84 15.63
N GLN A 129 4.63 -3.54 15.56
CA GLN A 129 4.24 -2.58 16.59
C GLN A 129 3.60 -1.37 15.92
N PRO A 130 2.27 -1.17 16.03
CA PRO A 130 1.63 0.07 15.62
C PRO A 130 2.04 1.21 16.57
N ILE A 131 2.29 2.39 16.00
CA ILE A 131 2.64 3.61 16.72
C ILE A 131 1.70 4.72 16.27
N ALA A 132 1.02 5.36 17.20
CA ALA A 132 0.17 6.52 16.95
C ALA A 132 0.81 7.79 17.52
N ASN A 133 0.51 8.93 16.94
CA ASN A 133 1.02 10.22 17.45
C ASN A 133 0.11 10.85 18.54
N ASN A 134 -0.98 10.17 18.90
CA ASN A 134 -1.92 10.61 19.95
C ASN A 134 -2.46 9.40 20.74
N ASN A 135 -3.25 9.70 21.78
CA ASN A 135 -3.80 8.70 22.70
C ASN A 135 -5.27 8.34 22.41
N THR A 136 -5.72 8.51 21.16
CA THR A 136 -7.14 8.35 20.80
C THR A 136 -7.36 7.24 19.80
N LEU A 137 -6.31 6.86 19.05
CA LEU A 137 -6.42 5.81 18.04
C LEU A 137 -6.23 4.44 18.67
N ALA A 138 -7.15 3.54 18.35
CA ALA A 138 -7.16 2.15 18.78
C ALA A 138 -6.95 1.18 17.61
N VAL A 139 -6.38 0.03 17.91
CA VAL A 139 -6.35 -1.13 17.01
C VAL A 139 -7.32 -2.17 17.54
N ALA A 140 -8.11 -2.75 16.64
CA ALA A 140 -9.01 -3.85 16.98
C ALA A 140 -8.20 -5.12 17.26
N GLY A 141 -8.71 -5.92 18.20
CA GLY A 141 -8.15 -7.21 18.54
C GLY A 141 -9.21 -8.07 19.19
N ASP A 142 -8.95 -9.35 19.30
CA ASP A 142 -9.75 -10.23 20.09
C ASP A 142 -9.24 -10.19 21.55
N LEU A 143 -9.98 -9.50 22.39
CA LEU A 143 -9.70 -9.42 23.81
C LEU A 143 -10.52 -10.52 24.53
N GLY A 144 -10.11 -11.78 24.36
CA GLY A 144 -10.69 -12.93 25.07
C GLY A 144 -11.83 -13.65 24.37
N GLY A 145 -12.02 -13.47 23.07
CA GLY A 145 -12.98 -14.21 22.24
C GLY A 145 -12.31 -15.31 21.40
N ALA A 146 -13.12 -16.26 20.94
CA ALA A 146 -12.64 -17.41 20.16
C ALA A 146 -12.48 -17.10 18.65
N ASP A 147 -12.72 -15.87 18.21
CA ASP A 147 -12.91 -15.56 16.79
C ASP A 147 -11.61 -15.23 16.05
N TYR A 148 -10.50 -14.97 16.75
CA TYR A 148 -9.19 -14.69 16.17
C TYR A 148 -8.10 -15.52 16.80
N SER A 149 -8.05 -16.81 16.56
CA SER A 149 -6.92 -17.61 17.04
C SER A 149 -5.86 -17.70 15.95
N TYR A 150 -4.87 -16.84 16.02
CA TYR A 150 -3.67 -16.97 15.24
C TYR A 150 -2.64 -17.84 16.00
N LEU A 151 -2.43 -19.07 15.51
CA LEU A 151 -1.55 -20.05 16.17
C LEU A 151 -0.06 -19.72 16.02
N GLY A 152 0.32 -18.84 15.09
CA GLY A 152 1.71 -18.48 14.80
C GLY A 152 2.27 -17.35 15.66
N GLY A 153 1.51 -16.85 16.66
CA GLY A 153 1.94 -15.73 17.50
C GLY A 153 0.98 -15.40 18.62
N THR A 154 1.10 -14.18 19.17
CA THR A 154 0.22 -13.63 20.21
C THR A 154 0.29 -12.11 20.25
N ALA A 155 -0.74 -11.46 20.79
CA ALA A 155 -0.75 -10.02 21.06
C ALA A 155 0.14 -9.64 22.25
N PHE A 156 0.61 -8.40 22.24
CA PHE A 156 1.42 -7.80 23.30
C PHE A 156 0.80 -6.48 23.73
N PHE A 157 0.68 -6.28 25.05
CA PHE A 157 0.26 -5.04 25.68
C PHE A 157 1.23 -4.70 26.81
N ASN A 158 1.68 -3.46 26.86
CA ASN A 158 2.70 -3.00 27.83
C ASN A 158 3.98 -3.87 27.82
N GLY A 159 4.33 -4.39 26.64
CA GLY A 159 5.51 -5.24 26.45
C GLY A 159 5.34 -6.70 26.91
N ALA A 160 4.20 -7.08 27.45
CA ALA A 160 3.93 -8.45 27.89
C ALA A 160 3.01 -9.18 26.88
N PRO A 161 3.26 -10.47 26.60
CA PRO A 161 2.37 -11.28 25.79
C PRO A 161 1.06 -11.55 26.55
N VAL A 162 -0.06 -11.57 25.84
CA VAL A 162 -1.36 -11.89 26.39
C VAL A 162 -1.86 -13.19 25.78
N ALA A 163 -2.06 -14.20 26.62
CA ALA A 163 -2.42 -15.53 26.16
C ALA A 163 -3.83 -15.55 25.54
N ASN A 164 -3.97 -16.20 24.39
CA ASN A 164 -5.21 -16.35 23.64
C ASN A 164 -5.80 -15.00 23.15
N GLU A 165 -4.95 -14.01 22.96
CA GLU A 165 -5.36 -12.75 22.35
C GLU A 165 -4.51 -12.44 21.13
N ASP A 166 -5.16 -11.94 20.08
CA ASP A 166 -4.53 -11.50 18.85
C ASP A 166 -5.09 -10.13 18.43
N LEU A 167 -4.23 -9.30 17.88
CA LEU A 167 -4.70 -8.13 17.13
C LEU A 167 -5.34 -8.61 15.82
N TRP A 168 -6.37 -7.91 15.35
CA TRP A 168 -6.85 -8.10 14.00
C TRP A 168 -5.76 -7.64 13.02
N PHE A 169 -5.16 -8.57 12.30
CA PHE A 169 -4.12 -8.24 11.33
C PHE A 169 -4.14 -9.15 10.12
N ARG A 170 -3.54 -8.66 9.08
CA ARG A 170 -3.08 -9.42 7.91
C ARG A 170 -1.74 -8.85 7.49
N GLU A 171 -0.85 -9.70 7.03
CA GLU A 171 0.42 -9.27 6.47
C GLU A 171 0.71 -10.01 5.16
N GLY A 172 1.74 -9.57 4.43
CA GLY A 172 2.15 -10.18 3.18
C GLY A 172 2.90 -9.21 2.29
N ILE A 173 2.80 -9.42 0.99
CA ILE A 173 3.42 -8.56 -0.02
C ILE A 173 2.35 -7.88 -0.89
N TYR A 174 2.71 -6.77 -1.50
CA TYR A 174 1.89 -6.10 -2.49
C TYR A 174 2.69 -5.84 -3.76
N THR A 175 2.00 -5.81 -4.89
CA THR A 175 2.56 -5.45 -6.18
C THR A 175 1.79 -4.27 -6.76
N THR A 176 2.51 -3.25 -7.18
CA THR A 176 1.94 -2.21 -8.04
C THR A 176 2.14 -2.66 -9.48
N PRO A 177 1.07 -2.90 -10.25
CA PRO A 177 1.24 -3.22 -11.66
C PRO A 177 2.00 -2.09 -12.35
N GLU A 178 3.10 -2.43 -13.01
CA GLU A 178 3.80 -1.45 -13.82
C GLU A 178 2.88 -0.93 -14.92
N PRO A 179 2.88 0.39 -15.22
CA PRO A 179 2.16 0.91 -16.36
C PRO A 179 2.62 0.12 -17.59
N SER A 180 1.69 -0.58 -18.23
CA SER A 180 2.01 -1.57 -19.24
C SER A 180 2.95 -0.96 -20.29
N ALA A 181 4.12 -1.55 -20.51
CA ALA A 181 5.09 -1.12 -21.52
C ALA A 181 4.49 -1.03 -22.93
N LEU A 182 3.36 -1.67 -23.17
CA LEU A 182 2.52 -1.54 -24.35
C LEU A 182 2.14 -0.08 -24.67
N TRP A 183 1.83 0.74 -23.66
CA TRP A 183 1.52 2.15 -23.89
C TRP A 183 2.73 2.94 -24.36
N LEU A 184 3.91 2.70 -23.80
CA LEU A 184 5.17 3.33 -24.24
C LEU A 184 5.51 2.93 -25.69
N VAL A 185 5.29 1.67 -26.07
CA VAL A 185 5.52 1.19 -27.44
C VAL A 185 4.52 1.81 -28.41
N LEU A 186 3.24 1.91 -28.05
CA LEU A 186 2.22 2.53 -28.90
C LEU A 186 2.47 4.03 -29.10
N PHE A 187 2.81 4.77 -28.04
CA PHE A 187 3.16 6.19 -28.15
C PHE A 187 4.47 6.40 -28.90
N GLY A 188 5.49 5.62 -28.63
CA GLY A 188 6.78 5.68 -29.33
C GLY A 188 6.66 5.39 -30.81
N SER A 189 5.90 4.38 -31.21
CA SER A 189 5.66 4.03 -32.61
C SER A 189 4.84 5.11 -33.34
N GLY A 190 3.81 5.69 -32.71
CA GLY A 190 3.00 6.76 -33.29
C GLY A 190 3.82 8.01 -33.61
N VAL A 191 4.74 8.41 -32.73
CA VAL A 191 5.66 9.53 -32.94
C VAL A 191 6.62 9.22 -34.08
N TRP A 192 7.18 8.00 -34.13
CA TRP A 192 8.12 7.60 -35.18
C TRP A 192 7.49 7.59 -36.56
N PHE A 193 6.25 7.09 -36.71
CA PHE A 193 5.51 7.14 -37.96
C PHE A 193 5.18 8.57 -38.42
N SER A 194 4.92 9.47 -37.49
CA SER A 194 4.67 10.88 -37.78
C SER A 194 5.90 11.60 -38.33
N PHE A 195 7.07 11.29 -37.84
CA PHE A 195 8.35 11.85 -38.34
C PHE A 195 8.70 11.30 -39.76
N ARG A 196 8.48 10.02 -39.99
CA ARG A 196 8.73 9.44 -41.34
C ARG A 196 7.87 10.06 -42.44
N ARG A 197 6.58 10.29 -42.16
CA ARG A 197 5.67 10.93 -43.17
C ARG A 197 6.13 12.32 -43.56
N LYS A 198 6.66 13.12 -42.68
CA LYS A 198 7.14 14.48 -43.02
C LYS A 198 8.36 14.48 -43.93
N ASN A 199 9.21 13.47 -43.85
CA ASN A 199 10.40 13.38 -44.71
C ASN A 199 10.13 12.84 -46.11
N LEU A 200 9.05 12.09 -46.31
CA LEU A 200 8.64 11.59 -47.63
C LEU A 200 7.92 12.62 -48.48
N LEU A 201 7.47 13.76 -47.93
CA LEU A 201 6.76 14.82 -48.60
C LEU A 201 7.64 16.00 -49.00
N ARG A 202 8.97 15.92 -48.89
CA ARG A 202 9.87 16.94 -49.43
C ARG A 202 10.03 16.73 -50.94
N PRO A 203 9.60 17.69 -51.79
CA PRO A 203 9.83 17.61 -53.20
C PRO A 203 11.33 17.71 -53.51
N PRO A 204 11.83 17.03 -54.56
CA PRO A 204 13.23 17.10 -54.93
C PRO A 204 13.58 18.56 -55.27
N SER A 205 14.71 19.04 -54.70
CA SER A 205 15.26 20.38 -55.00
C SER A 205 15.58 20.47 -56.49
N GLN A 206 14.95 21.38 -57.20
CA GLN A 206 15.31 21.68 -58.59
C GLN A 206 16.71 22.28 -58.59
N SER A 207 17.65 21.59 -59.21
CA SER A 207 18.98 22.14 -59.50
C SER A 207 18.83 23.21 -60.59
N LYS A 208 19.08 24.46 -60.24
CA LYS A 208 19.23 25.52 -61.27
C LYS A 208 20.56 25.29 -61.96
N THR A 209 20.49 24.83 -63.21
CA THR A 209 21.61 24.87 -64.14
C THR A 209 21.78 26.33 -64.58
N ALA A 210 22.88 26.98 -64.24
CA ALA A 210 23.28 28.27 -64.75
C ALA A 210 23.96 28.05 -66.10
N ALA A 211 23.46 28.77 -67.14
CA ALA A 211 24.11 28.94 -68.42
C ALA A 211 25.05 30.17 -68.39
#